data_dfce3fe8d39d7de8212ed65f33d688bb
#
_entry.id   dfce3fe8d39d7de8212ed65f33d688bb
#
_cell.length_a   1.000
_cell.length_b   1.000
_cell.length_c   1.000
_cell.angle_alpha   90.00
_cell.angle_beta   90.00
_cell.angle_gamma   90.00
#
_symmetry.space_group_name_H-M   'P 1'
#
loop_
_entity.id
_entity.type
_entity.pdbx_description
1 polymer ?
#
loop_
_entity_poly.entity_id
_entity_poly.type
_entity_poly.pdbx_seq_one_letter_code
_entity_poly.pdbx_strand_id
1 'polypeptide(L)'
;MTNDLGELLAFKITRGSRSDSQEAVPLLKGFKGLAFGDKGYLGKKIFEELMQGGLKLITRKRKNMKEKQELSSHEKQLLNQRGIIETVIGHLKHCYQVWHTRHRSIINAMTHLVAALAA
;
A
#
# COMPACT_ATOMS: atom_id res chain seq x y z
N MET A 1 3.79 2.23 -0.17
CA MET A 1 4.21 0.96 0.47
C MET A 1 5.34 1.26 1.44
N THR A 2 5.30 0.66 2.63
CA THR A 2 6.35 0.80 3.65
C THR A 2 6.86 -0.59 4.06
N ASN A 3 8.06 -0.65 4.64
CA ASN A 3 8.53 -1.84 5.35
C ASN A 3 7.95 -1.88 6.78
N ASP A 4 8.41 -2.84 7.56
CA ASP A 4 8.03 -3.07 8.97
C ASP A 4 8.57 -1.99 9.94
N LEU A 5 9.55 -1.21 9.51
CA LEU A 5 10.10 -0.07 10.25
C LEU A 5 9.37 1.26 9.92
N GLY A 6 8.45 1.26 8.95
CA GLY A 6 7.74 2.45 8.50
C GLY A 6 8.46 3.22 7.40
N GLU A 7 9.61 2.75 6.91
CA GLU A 7 10.33 3.38 5.82
C GLU A 7 9.60 3.23 4.49
N LEU A 8 9.54 4.31 3.71
CA LEU A 8 8.84 4.34 2.45
C LEU A 8 9.64 3.60 1.36
N LEU A 9 9.14 2.46 0.90
CA LEU A 9 9.76 1.66 -0.16
C LEU A 9 9.30 2.03 -1.56
N ALA A 10 8.03 2.34 -1.72
CA ALA A 10 7.46 2.76 -3.00
C ALA A 10 6.18 3.56 -2.81
N PHE A 11 5.95 4.50 -3.73
CA PHE A 11 4.70 5.24 -3.83
C PHE A 11 4.33 5.44 -5.30
N LYS A 12 3.06 5.71 -5.55
CA LYS A 12 2.56 6.05 -6.87
C LYS A 12 1.46 7.10 -6.76
N ILE A 13 1.54 8.09 -7.60
CA ILE A 13 0.51 9.14 -7.71
C ILE A 13 -0.38 8.78 -8.89
N THR A 14 -1.67 8.68 -8.66
CA THR A 14 -2.65 8.31 -9.69
C THR A 14 -3.82 9.29 -9.69
N ARG A 15 -4.58 9.28 -10.77
CA ARG A 15 -5.84 10.02 -10.81
C ARG A 15 -6.83 9.36 -9.83
N GLY A 16 -7.63 10.15 -9.13
CA GLY A 16 -8.60 9.67 -8.15
C GLY A 16 -9.69 8.72 -8.70
N SER A 17 -9.83 8.64 -10.03
CA SER A 17 -10.73 7.69 -10.71
C SER A 17 -10.15 6.27 -10.87
N ARG A 18 -8.85 6.08 -10.61
CA ARG A 18 -8.21 4.76 -10.66
C ARG A 18 -8.42 4.00 -9.36
N SER A 19 -8.73 2.70 -9.47
CA SER A 19 -8.85 1.85 -8.28
C SER A 19 -7.46 1.41 -7.78
N ASP A 20 -7.29 1.35 -6.47
CA ASP A 20 -6.03 0.90 -5.84
C ASP A 20 -5.62 -0.51 -6.28
N SER A 21 -6.60 -1.38 -6.54
CA SER A 21 -6.36 -2.75 -7.01
C SER A 21 -5.69 -2.80 -8.39
N GLN A 22 -6.00 -1.86 -9.28
CA GLN A 22 -5.36 -1.79 -10.60
C GLN A 22 -3.90 -1.32 -10.53
N GLU A 23 -3.59 -0.54 -9.52
CA GLU A 23 -2.25 0.01 -9.33
C GLU A 23 -1.35 -0.84 -8.43
N ALA A 24 -1.89 -1.89 -7.80
CA ALA A 24 -1.15 -2.78 -6.92
C ALA A 24 0.01 -3.49 -7.65
N VAL A 25 -0.28 -4.10 -8.81
CA VAL A 25 0.73 -4.86 -9.57
C VAL A 25 1.86 -3.95 -10.05
N PRO A 26 1.60 -2.81 -10.73
CA PRO A 26 2.66 -1.90 -11.12
C PRO A 26 3.48 -1.35 -9.95
N LEU A 27 2.85 -1.09 -8.78
CA LEU A 27 3.53 -0.58 -7.60
C LEU A 27 4.44 -1.62 -6.95
N LEU A 28 4.02 -2.89 -6.97
CA LEU A 28 4.69 -4.00 -6.28
C LEU A 28 5.65 -4.78 -7.19
N LYS A 29 5.71 -4.43 -8.47
CA LYS A 29 6.58 -5.10 -9.45
C LYS A 29 8.05 -4.98 -9.04
N GLY A 30 8.73 -6.12 -9.01
CA GLY A 30 10.16 -6.20 -8.64
C GLY A 30 10.41 -6.45 -7.14
N PHE A 31 9.42 -6.30 -6.29
CA PHE A 31 9.53 -6.72 -4.89
C PHE A 31 9.33 -8.22 -4.75
N LYS A 32 10.02 -8.82 -3.76
CA LYS A 32 9.95 -10.25 -3.45
C LYS A 32 9.66 -10.46 -1.96
N GLY A 33 9.11 -11.62 -1.60
CA GLY A 33 8.83 -11.99 -0.22
C GLY A 33 7.36 -11.83 0.18
N LEU A 34 7.08 -11.19 1.30
CA LEU A 34 5.72 -11.03 1.83
C LEU A 34 5.29 -9.56 1.74
N ALA A 35 4.08 -9.32 1.25
CA ALA A 35 3.42 -8.03 1.28
C ALA A 35 2.06 -8.14 1.98
N PHE A 36 1.71 -7.14 2.78
CA PHE A 36 0.46 -7.08 3.53
C PHE A 36 -0.38 -5.91 3.03
N GLY A 37 -1.56 -6.22 2.54
CA GLY A 37 -2.47 -5.24 1.96
C GLY A 37 -3.81 -5.15 2.67
N ASP A 38 -4.58 -4.11 2.34
CA ASP A 38 -5.97 -4.01 2.77
C ASP A 38 -6.90 -4.87 1.90
N LYS A 39 -8.14 -5.05 2.35
CA LYS A 39 -9.19 -5.80 1.65
C LYS A 39 -9.55 -5.26 0.26
N GLY A 40 -9.17 -4.02 -0.04
CA GLY A 40 -9.34 -3.41 -1.35
C GLY A 40 -8.49 -4.07 -2.46
N TYR A 41 -7.39 -4.72 -2.08
CA TYR A 41 -6.48 -5.38 -3.02
C TYR A 41 -6.84 -6.84 -3.32
N LEU A 42 -8.05 -7.28 -2.96
CA LEU A 42 -8.53 -8.63 -3.21
C LEU A 42 -8.82 -8.85 -4.71
N GLY A 43 -8.09 -9.78 -5.31
CA GLY A 43 -8.32 -10.21 -6.69
C GLY A 43 -7.44 -11.40 -7.05
N LYS A 44 -8.05 -12.50 -7.49
CA LYS A 44 -7.32 -13.74 -7.85
C LYS A 44 -6.18 -13.44 -8.84
N LYS A 45 -6.48 -12.66 -9.88
CA LYS A 45 -5.49 -12.27 -10.90
C LYS A 45 -4.30 -11.50 -10.32
N ILE A 46 -4.55 -10.58 -9.39
CA ILE A 46 -3.50 -9.79 -8.72
C ILE A 46 -2.59 -10.72 -7.90
N PHE A 47 -3.18 -11.64 -7.14
CA PHE A 47 -2.42 -12.61 -6.34
C PHE A 47 -1.55 -13.51 -7.21
N GLU A 48 -2.09 -14.03 -8.30
CA GLU A 48 -1.37 -14.91 -9.24
C GLU A 48 -0.20 -14.17 -9.89
N GLU A 49 -0.42 -12.95 -10.37
CA GLU A 49 0.59 -12.15 -11.05
C GLU A 49 1.74 -11.75 -10.11
N LEU A 50 1.43 -11.33 -8.87
CA LEU A 50 2.44 -11.01 -7.86
C LEU A 50 3.20 -12.25 -7.41
N MET A 51 2.52 -13.38 -7.26
CA MET A 51 3.16 -14.64 -6.89
C MET A 51 4.15 -15.12 -7.95
N GLN A 52 3.83 -14.96 -9.23
CA GLN A 52 4.76 -15.24 -10.33
C GLN A 52 6.02 -14.37 -10.26
N GLY A 53 5.88 -13.13 -9.77
CA GLY A 53 7.00 -12.21 -9.49
C GLY A 53 7.79 -12.55 -8.22
N GLY A 54 7.36 -13.55 -7.44
CA GLY A 54 8.00 -13.93 -6.18
C GLY A 54 7.51 -13.13 -4.96
N LEU A 55 6.39 -12.42 -5.07
CA LEU A 55 5.78 -11.66 -3.99
C LEU A 55 4.44 -12.30 -3.57
N LYS A 56 4.37 -12.76 -2.32
CA LYS A 56 3.13 -13.28 -1.72
C LYS A 56 2.36 -12.13 -1.07
N LEU A 57 1.24 -11.73 -1.67
CA LEU A 57 0.36 -10.72 -1.09
C LEU A 57 -0.59 -11.38 -0.07
N ILE A 58 -0.63 -10.84 1.14
CA ILE A 58 -1.51 -11.29 2.21
C ILE A 58 -2.47 -10.16 2.57
N THR A 59 -3.77 -10.45 2.58
CA THR A 59 -4.81 -9.46 2.92
C THR A 59 -5.76 -10.02 3.98
N ARG A 60 -6.42 -9.13 4.74
CA ARG A 60 -7.53 -9.55 5.60
C ARG A 60 -8.71 -10.00 4.75
N LYS A 61 -9.30 -11.13 5.08
CA LYS A 61 -10.45 -11.70 4.36
C LYS A 61 -11.73 -10.90 4.58
N ARG A 62 -12.60 -10.92 3.58
CA ARG A 62 -14.00 -10.57 3.74
C ARG A 62 -14.74 -11.75 4.38
N LYS A 63 -15.74 -11.47 5.22
CA LYS A 63 -16.52 -12.51 5.95
C LYS A 63 -17.12 -13.59 5.03
N ASN A 64 -17.36 -13.28 3.77
CA ASN A 64 -18.04 -14.15 2.79
C ASN A 64 -17.09 -14.94 1.87
N MET A 65 -15.79 -15.00 2.12
CA MET A 65 -14.86 -15.78 1.30
C MET A 65 -14.78 -17.23 1.77
N LYS A 66 -15.09 -18.17 0.87
CA LYS A 66 -15.15 -19.61 1.15
C LYS A 66 -13.78 -20.25 1.36
N GLU A 67 -12.73 -19.74 0.72
CA GLU A 67 -11.36 -20.27 0.87
C GLU A 67 -10.67 -19.69 2.09
N LYS A 68 -10.35 -20.53 3.04
CA LYS A 68 -9.51 -20.19 4.20
C LYS A 68 -8.04 -20.33 3.81
N GLN A 69 -7.37 -19.22 3.52
CA GLN A 69 -5.91 -19.23 3.47
C GLN A 69 -5.42 -19.40 4.92
N GLU A 70 -4.84 -20.54 5.24
CA GLU A 70 -4.25 -20.76 6.55
C GLU A 70 -2.97 -19.92 6.65
N LEU A 71 -3.02 -18.90 7.47
CA LEU A 71 -1.88 -18.05 7.77
C LEU A 71 -1.11 -18.65 8.94
N SER A 72 0.21 -18.70 8.83
CA SER A 72 1.08 -19.06 9.94
C SER A 72 0.94 -18.04 11.08
N SER A 73 1.37 -18.42 12.29
CA SER A 73 1.35 -17.52 13.45
C SER A 73 2.15 -16.23 13.17
N HIS A 74 3.29 -16.36 12.50
CA HIS A 74 4.14 -15.24 12.08
C HIS A 74 3.43 -14.32 11.07
N GLU A 75 2.78 -14.88 10.04
CA GLU A 75 2.02 -14.10 9.06
C GLU A 75 0.84 -13.34 9.69
N LYS A 76 0.18 -13.94 10.70
CA LYS A 76 -0.88 -13.27 11.47
C LYS A 76 -0.34 -12.09 12.26
N GLN A 77 0.82 -12.24 12.89
CA GLN A 77 1.48 -11.17 13.64
C GLN A 77 1.85 -10.01 12.72
N LEU A 78 2.50 -10.29 11.59
CA LEU A 78 2.85 -9.27 10.60
C LEU A 78 1.62 -8.58 10.00
N LEU A 79 0.55 -9.33 9.74
CA LEU A 79 -0.72 -8.74 9.26
C LEU A 79 -1.34 -7.76 10.28
N ASN A 80 -1.12 -7.97 11.57
CA ASN A 80 -1.57 -7.04 12.61
C ASN A 80 -0.70 -5.79 12.68
N GLN A 81 0.59 -5.88 12.32
CA GLN A 81 1.52 -4.73 12.26
C GLN A 81 1.29 -3.81 11.05
N ARG A 82 0.45 -4.22 10.08
CA ARG A 82 0.16 -3.38 8.91
C ARG A 82 -0.33 -1.96 9.24
N GLY A 83 -0.80 -1.72 10.48
CA GLY A 83 -1.20 -0.40 10.96
C GLY A 83 -0.09 0.66 10.88
N ILE A 84 1.17 0.25 10.72
CA ILE A 84 2.29 1.18 10.55
C ILE A 84 2.11 2.09 9.34
N ILE A 85 1.52 1.59 8.24
CA ILE A 85 1.22 2.42 7.05
C ILE A 85 0.20 3.52 7.38
N GLU A 86 -0.76 3.25 8.27
CA GLU A 86 -1.75 4.23 8.70
C GLU A 86 -1.09 5.34 9.51
N THR A 87 -0.08 5.00 10.33
CA THR A 87 0.74 5.97 11.07
C THR A 87 1.55 6.84 10.12
N VAL A 88 2.22 6.25 9.13
CA VAL A 88 2.99 6.98 8.10
C VAL A 88 2.08 7.93 7.31
N ILE A 89 0.92 7.43 6.85
CA ILE A 89 -0.06 8.28 6.14
C ILE A 89 -0.59 9.39 7.05
N GLY A 90 -0.86 9.10 8.33
CA GLY A 90 -1.26 10.09 9.33
C GLY A 90 -0.21 11.18 9.48
N HIS A 91 1.06 10.82 9.57
CA HIS A 91 2.19 11.75 9.65
C HIS A 91 2.26 12.67 8.43
N LEU A 92 2.21 12.10 7.23
CA LEU A 92 2.18 12.86 5.98
C LEU A 92 1.01 13.86 5.93
N LYS A 93 -0.17 13.46 6.41
CA LYS A 93 -1.36 14.32 6.44
C LYS A 93 -1.25 15.46 7.44
N HIS A 94 -0.81 15.18 8.66
CA HIS A 94 -0.84 16.14 9.78
C HIS A 94 0.42 17.00 9.86
N CYS A 95 1.60 16.43 9.68
CA CYS A 95 2.86 17.16 9.78
C CYS A 95 3.20 17.89 8.49
N TYR A 96 2.98 17.25 7.33
CA TYR A 96 3.31 17.82 6.03
C TYR A 96 2.10 18.34 5.26
N GLN A 97 0.90 18.32 5.84
CA GLN A 97 -0.35 18.87 5.30
C GLN A 97 -0.67 18.43 3.86
N VAL A 98 -0.26 17.21 3.48
CA VAL A 98 -0.46 16.66 2.13
C VAL A 98 -1.93 16.54 1.76
N TRP A 99 -2.83 16.50 2.76
CA TRP A 99 -4.28 16.43 2.57
C TRP A 99 -4.91 17.74 2.09
N HIS A 100 -4.34 18.87 2.45
CA HIS A 100 -4.87 20.21 2.16
C HIS A 100 -3.91 21.01 1.28
N THR A 101 -3.68 20.52 0.06
CA THR A 101 -2.87 21.26 -0.90
C THR A 101 -3.67 22.45 -1.42
N ARG A 102 -3.37 23.66 -0.93
CA ARG A 102 -3.92 24.93 -1.46
C ARG A 102 -3.16 25.42 -2.68
N HIS A 103 -2.45 24.53 -3.36
CA HIS A 103 -1.67 24.88 -4.53
C HIS A 103 -2.56 25.17 -5.74
N ARG A 104 -2.38 26.34 -6.36
CA ARG A 104 -3.05 26.72 -7.62
C ARG A 104 -2.46 26.01 -8.83
N SER A 105 -1.24 25.51 -8.73
CA SER A 105 -0.52 24.82 -9.79
C SER A 105 -0.35 23.32 -9.45
N ILE A 106 -0.59 22.46 -10.43
CA ILE A 106 -0.34 21.01 -10.29
C ILE A 106 1.14 20.74 -10.00
N ILE A 107 2.04 21.50 -10.62
CA ILE A 107 3.49 21.36 -10.40
C ILE A 107 3.83 21.62 -8.93
N ASN A 108 3.32 22.69 -8.34
CA ASN A 108 3.58 23.01 -6.94
C ASN A 108 2.98 21.97 -6.00
N ALA A 109 1.80 21.43 -6.31
CA ALA A 109 1.20 20.34 -5.55
C ALA A 109 2.06 19.08 -5.58
N MET A 110 2.57 18.71 -6.75
CA MET A 110 3.46 17.56 -6.92
C MET A 110 4.80 17.76 -6.20
N THR A 111 5.40 18.94 -6.31
CA THR A 111 6.65 19.27 -5.61
C THR A 111 6.48 19.16 -4.09
N HIS A 112 5.38 19.70 -3.56
CA HIS A 112 5.06 19.59 -2.14
C HIS A 112 4.91 18.13 -1.70
N LEU A 113 4.17 17.33 -2.47
CA LEU A 113 3.98 15.91 -2.17
C LEU A 113 5.30 15.15 -2.18
N VAL A 114 6.14 15.35 -3.21
CA VAL A 114 7.45 14.69 -3.31
C VAL A 114 8.37 15.12 -2.16
N ALA A 115 8.38 16.41 -1.82
CA ALA A 115 9.16 16.91 -0.67
C ALA A 115 8.70 16.28 0.65
N ALA A 116 7.38 16.17 0.88
CA ALA A 116 6.83 15.54 2.06
C ALA A 116 7.14 14.03 2.15
N LEU A 117 7.25 13.35 1.01
CA LEU A 117 7.62 11.93 0.95
C LEU A 117 9.13 11.70 1.15
N ALA A 118 9.95 12.72 0.88
CA ALA A 118 11.41 12.67 1.04
C ALA A 118 11.88 13.07 2.44
N ALA A 119 11.01 13.71 3.22
CA ALA A 119 11.32 14.16 4.57
C ALA A 119 11.11 13.07 5.62
#